data_8a7dc4730944f38311da921ef3f480f9
#
_entry.id   8a7dc4730944f38311da921ef3f480f9
#
_cell.length_a   1.000
_cell.length_b   1.000
_cell.length_c   1.000
_cell.angle_alpha   90.00
_cell.angle_beta   90.00
_cell.angle_gamma   90.00
#
_symmetry.space_group_name_H-M   'P 1'
#
loop_
_entity.id
_entity.type
_entity.pdbx_description
1 polymer ?
#
loop_
_entity_poly.entity_id
_entity_poly.type
_entity_poly.pdbx_seq_one_letter_code
_entity_poly.pdbx_strand_id
1 'polypeptide(L)'
;MKSNRELLIAAYRAFNARDIDTILEMMHPDVDWPNGMEGGRVHGQENVRRYWTRQWGILEPYVEPVSVAEGEAGRSVVRVHQVVRDLAGNLLVDQFVEHVYTIRDGRIERMDIREANTNQASAGTA
;
A
#
# COMPACT_ATOMS: atom_id res chain seq x y z
N MET A 1 -6.51 -20.49 -7.48
CA MET A 1 -6.69 -19.50 -6.43
C MET A 1 -5.38 -18.84 -6.13
N LYS A 2 -5.36 -17.52 -6.02
CA LYS A 2 -4.11 -16.84 -5.74
C LYS A 2 -3.77 -16.92 -4.28
N SER A 3 -2.49 -17.07 -3.97
CA SER A 3 -2.03 -16.94 -2.60
C SER A 3 -2.10 -15.46 -2.21
N ASN A 4 -1.99 -15.18 -0.92
CA ASN A 4 -1.98 -13.80 -0.46
C ASN A 4 -0.78 -13.05 -1.05
N ARG A 5 0.35 -13.72 -1.18
CA ARG A 5 1.52 -13.11 -1.80
C ARG A 5 1.22 -12.71 -3.23
N GLU A 6 0.63 -13.61 -4.01
CA GLU A 6 0.32 -13.30 -5.40
C GLU A 6 -0.70 -12.17 -5.52
N LEU A 7 -1.70 -12.17 -4.64
CA LEU A 7 -2.69 -11.12 -4.62
C LEU A 7 -2.03 -9.77 -4.37
N LEU A 8 -1.15 -9.71 -3.37
CA LEU A 8 -0.53 -8.43 -3.01
C LEU A 8 0.44 -7.94 -4.08
N ILE A 9 1.24 -8.83 -4.67
CA ILE A 9 2.14 -8.41 -5.75
C ILE A 9 1.33 -7.85 -6.91
N ALA A 10 0.21 -8.50 -7.26
CA ALA A 10 -0.64 -8.00 -8.33
C ALA A 10 -1.24 -6.64 -7.97
N ALA A 11 -1.58 -6.42 -6.71
CA ALA A 11 -2.14 -5.15 -6.29
C ALA A 11 -1.11 -4.02 -6.45
N TYR A 12 0.14 -4.25 -6.07
CA TYR A 12 1.17 -3.22 -6.24
C TYR A 12 1.41 -2.91 -7.73
N ARG A 13 1.40 -3.94 -8.57
CA ARG A 13 1.54 -3.72 -10.00
C ARG A 13 0.41 -2.86 -10.54
N ALA A 14 -0.81 -3.17 -10.15
CA ALA A 14 -1.96 -2.40 -10.63
C ALA A 14 -1.91 -0.96 -10.12
N PHE A 15 -1.48 -0.77 -8.87
CA PHE A 15 -1.37 0.59 -8.32
C PHE A 15 -0.35 1.40 -9.10
N ASN A 16 0.82 0.83 -9.37
CA ASN A 16 1.85 1.54 -10.11
C ASN A 16 1.45 1.80 -11.55
N ALA A 17 0.60 0.95 -12.11
CA ALA A 17 0.06 1.15 -13.46
C ALA A 17 -1.15 2.08 -13.46
N ARG A 18 -1.58 2.55 -12.30
CA ARG A 18 -2.77 3.41 -12.13
C ARG A 18 -4.04 2.70 -12.59
N ASP A 19 -4.07 1.37 -12.48
CA ASP A 19 -5.21 0.57 -12.89
C ASP A 19 -6.14 0.40 -11.71
N ILE A 20 -6.91 1.43 -11.44
CA ILE A 20 -7.71 1.51 -10.24
C ILE A 20 -8.80 0.45 -10.19
N ASP A 21 -9.40 0.14 -11.31
CA ASP A 21 -10.48 -0.84 -11.33
C ASP A 21 -9.97 -2.23 -10.93
N THR A 22 -8.80 -2.61 -11.40
CA THR A 22 -8.21 -3.90 -11.06
C THR A 22 -7.90 -3.98 -9.56
N ILE A 23 -7.35 -2.90 -8.98
CA ILE A 23 -7.06 -2.93 -7.55
C ILE A 23 -8.35 -3.02 -6.75
N LEU A 24 -9.38 -2.28 -7.13
CA LEU A 24 -10.62 -2.29 -6.36
C LEU A 24 -11.29 -3.66 -6.38
N GLU A 25 -11.10 -4.41 -7.46
CA GLU A 25 -11.62 -5.78 -7.50
C GLU A 25 -10.93 -6.68 -6.50
N MET A 26 -9.73 -6.35 -6.10
CA MET A 26 -8.97 -7.11 -5.12
C MET A 26 -9.32 -6.71 -3.70
N MET A 27 -10.17 -5.71 -3.53
CA MET A 27 -10.53 -5.20 -2.22
C MET A 27 -11.92 -5.67 -1.81
N HIS A 28 -12.08 -5.93 -0.51
CA HIS A 28 -13.38 -6.23 0.05
C HIS A 28 -14.26 -4.98 -0.08
N PRO A 29 -15.57 -5.13 -0.25
CA PRO A 29 -16.45 -3.95 -0.31
C PRO A 29 -16.33 -3.02 0.89
N ASP A 30 -15.99 -3.58 2.07
CA ASP A 30 -15.84 -2.78 3.29
C ASP A 30 -14.41 -2.41 3.58
N VAL A 31 -13.56 -2.34 2.56
CA VAL A 31 -12.13 -2.08 2.73
C VAL A 31 -11.87 -0.85 3.58
N ASP A 32 -10.86 -0.95 4.44
CA ASP A 32 -10.45 0.13 5.33
C ASP A 32 -9.01 0.47 4.99
N TRP A 33 -8.79 1.66 4.48
CA TRP A 33 -7.52 2.06 3.90
C TRP A 33 -6.98 3.32 4.57
N PRO A 34 -5.68 3.42 4.79
CA PRO A 34 -5.13 4.63 5.44
C PRO A 34 -5.12 5.80 4.47
N ASN A 35 -5.45 6.97 4.97
CA ASN A 35 -5.38 8.19 4.19
C ASN A 35 -4.04 8.86 4.49
N GLY A 36 -3.03 8.58 3.69
CA GLY A 36 -1.69 9.08 3.92
C GLY A 36 -1.52 10.55 3.59
N MET A 37 -2.46 11.15 2.91
CA MET A 37 -2.37 12.57 2.56
C MET A 37 -2.92 13.47 3.65
N GLU A 38 -4.03 13.06 4.24
CA GLU A 38 -4.75 13.95 5.15
C GLU A 38 -4.89 13.37 6.56
N GLY A 39 -4.43 12.15 6.75
CA GLY A 39 -4.61 11.48 8.03
C GLY A 39 -5.93 10.76 8.11
N GLY A 40 -6.04 9.85 9.05
CA GLY A 40 -7.26 9.08 9.22
C GLY A 40 -7.38 7.94 8.25
N ARG A 41 -8.59 7.55 7.96
CA ARG A 41 -8.88 6.35 7.18
C ARG A 41 -9.92 6.65 6.10
N VAL A 42 -9.93 5.78 5.09
CA VAL A 42 -10.90 5.85 4.00
C VAL A 42 -11.62 4.52 3.97
N HIS A 43 -12.94 4.53 3.97
CA HIS A 43 -13.73 3.29 3.98
C HIS A 43 -14.47 3.07 2.69
N GLY A 44 -14.44 1.82 2.22
CA GLY A 44 -15.21 1.39 1.05
C GLY A 44 -14.50 1.67 -0.24
N GLN A 45 -14.82 0.86 -1.25
CA GLN A 45 -14.13 0.93 -2.54
C GLN A 45 -14.28 2.28 -3.22
N GLU A 46 -15.47 2.87 -3.15
CA GLU A 46 -15.70 4.13 -3.87
C GLU A 46 -14.92 5.28 -3.25
N ASN A 47 -14.80 5.29 -1.93
CA ASN A 47 -14.02 6.33 -1.28
C ASN A 47 -12.51 6.14 -1.52
N VAL A 48 -12.06 4.90 -1.63
CA VAL A 48 -10.67 4.63 -1.99
C VAL A 48 -10.40 5.13 -3.41
N ARG A 49 -11.36 4.91 -4.33
CA ARG A 49 -11.25 5.41 -5.69
C ARG A 49 -11.08 6.93 -5.69
N ARG A 50 -11.90 7.63 -4.93
CA ARG A 50 -11.83 9.07 -4.89
C ARG A 50 -10.51 9.55 -4.29
N TYR A 51 -10.06 8.87 -3.25
CA TYR A 51 -8.80 9.22 -2.60
C TYR A 51 -7.62 9.07 -3.56
N TRP A 52 -7.52 7.94 -4.25
CA TRP A 52 -6.41 7.74 -5.18
C TRP A 52 -6.50 8.63 -6.40
N THR A 53 -7.70 8.86 -6.91
CA THR A 53 -7.86 9.76 -8.06
C THR A 53 -7.37 11.17 -7.69
N ARG A 54 -7.70 11.63 -6.48
CA ARG A 54 -7.24 12.93 -6.03
C ARG A 54 -5.73 12.91 -5.83
N GLN A 55 -5.20 11.87 -5.22
CA GLN A 55 -3.77 11.77 -4.97
C GLN A 55 -2.98 11.78 -6.28
N TRP A 56 -3.42 11.01 -7.24
CA TRP A 56 -2.71 10.92 -8.52
C TRP A 56 -2.84 12.20 -9.36
N GLY A 57 -3.75 13.07 -8.99
CA GLY A 57 -3.87 14.37 -9.64
C GLY A 57 -2.82 15.38 -9.19
N ILE A 58 -2.16 15.11 -8.06
CA ILE A 58 -1.16 16.04 -7.53
C ILE A 58 0.17 15.37 -7.20
N LEU A 59 0.22 14.04 -7.13
CA LEU A 59 1.43 13.30 -6.79
C LEU A 59 1.63 12.12 -7.71
N GLU A 60 2.87 11.65 -7.78
CA GLU A 60 3.21 10.42 -8.49
C GLU A 60 3.83 9.45 -7.50
N PRO A 61 3.03 8.70 -6.77
CA PRO A 61 3.58 7.71 -5.85
C PRO A 61 3.94 6.43 -6.60
N TYR A 62 5.03 5.82 -6.19
CA TYR A 62 5.46 4.53 -6.71
C TYR A 62 5.79 3.64 -5.52
N VAL A 63 5.29 2.43 -5.50
CA VAL A 63 5.50 1.52 -4.39
C VAL A 63 6.03 0.19 -4.91
N GLU A 64 7.19 -0.22 -4.41
CA GLU A 64 7.79 -1.47 -4.83
C GLU A 64 7.82 -2.43 -3.66
N PRO A 65 7.16 -3.59 -3.77
CA PRO A 65 7.21 -4.56 -2.68
C PRO A 65 8.60 -5.22 -2.68
N VAL A 66 9.27 -5.15 -1.55
CA VAL A 66 10.59 -5.71 -1.39
C VAL A 66 10.51 -7.13 -0.84
N SER A 67 9.59 -7.37 0.08
CA SER A 67 9.38 -8.70 0.63
C SER A 67 7.96 -8.82 1.15
N VAL A 68 7.46 -10.04 1.18
CA VAL A 68 6.13 -10.34 1.70
C VAL A 68 6.29 -11.46 2.71
N ALA A 69 5.80 -11.26 3.92
CA ALA A 69 5.92 -12.24 4.99
C ALA A 69 4.59 -12.40 5.71
N GLU A 70 4.39 -13.55 6.31
CA GLU A 70 3.21 -13.76 7.14
C GLU A 70 3.50 -13.17 8.52
N GLY A 71 2.56 -12.42 9.01
CA GLY A 71 2.67 -11.80 10.33
C GLY A 71 1.72 -12.43 11.31
N GLU A 72 1.50 -11.73 12.41
CA GLU A 72 0.62 -12.23 13.45
C GLU A 72 -0.82 -12.22 13.01
N ALA A 73 -1.60 -13.14 13.55
CA ALA A 73 -3.04 -13.25 13.32
C ALA A 73 -3.38 -13.42 11.83
N GLY A 74 -2.50 -14.07 11.08
CA GLY A 74 -2.77 -14.33 9.67
C GLY A 74 -2.65 -13.12 8.77
N ARG A 75 -2.11 -12.01 9.29
CA ARG A 75 -1.90 -10.84 8.45
C ARG A 75 -0.67 -11.01 7.58
N SER A 76 -0.65 -10.30 6.46
CA SER A 76 0.51 -10.31 5.58
C SER A 76 1.23 -8.97 5.72
N VAL A 77 2.55 -9.02 5.86
CA VAL A 77 3.36 -7.83 6.04
C VAL A 77 4.23 -7.65 4.81
N VAL A 78 4.11 -6.51 4.16
CA VAL A 78 4.89 -6.22 2.97
C VAL A 78 5.84 -5.07 3.29
N ARG A 79 7.13 -5.31 3.10
CA ARG A 79 8.10 -4.25 3.19
C ARG A 79 8.12 -3.56 1.85
N VAL A 80 7.97 -2.27 1.83
CA VAL A 80 7.76 -1.49 0.61
C VAL A 80 8.78 -0.38 0.50
N HIS A 81 9.36 -0.23 -0.67
CA HIS A 81 10.16 0.96 -0.99
C HIS A 81 9.18 1.96 -1.62
N GLN A 82 8.97 3.07 -0.95
CA GLN A 82 8.01 4.08 -1.40
C GLN A 82 8.74 5.30 -1.90
N VAL A 83 8.45 5.69 -3.12
CA VAL A 83 9.02 6.88 -3.73
C VAL A 83 7.86 7.75 -4.20
N VAL A 84 7.81 9.00 -3.74
CA VAL A 84 6.75 9.91 -4.15
C VAL A 84 7.39 11.13 -4.77
N ARG A 85 6.92 11.49 -5.96
CA ARG A 85 7.37 12.69 -6.64
C ARG A 85 6.16 13.58 -6.87
N ASP A 86 6.39 14.87 -7.09
CA ASP A 86 5.29 15.71 -7.53
C ASP A 86 5.16 15.55 -9.06
N LEU A 87 4.18 16.21 -9.66
CA LEU A 87 3.93 16.03 -11.08
C LEU A 87 5.03 16.65 -11.96
N ALA A 88 5.87 17.49 -11.38
CA ALA A 88 7.01 18.05 -12.10
C ALA A 88 8.25 17.15 -11.98
N GLY A 89 8.15 16.05 -11.27
CA GLY A 89 9.24 15.11 -11.13
C GLY A 89 10.14 15.31 -9.92
N ASN A 90 9.82 16.28 -9.08
CA ASN A 90 10.64 16.53 -7.90
C ASN A 90 10.42 15.46 -6.85
N LEU A 91 11.49 14.95 -6.29
CA LEU A 91 11.40 13.91 -5.27
C LEU A 91 10.93 14.48 -3.94
N LEU A 92 9.84 13.95 -3.42
CA LEU A 92 9.28 14.40 -2.15
C LEU A 92 9.53 13.39 -1.03
N VAL A 93 9.43 12.10 -1.32
CA VAL A 93 9.58 11.04 -0.33
C VAL A 93 10.33 9.89 -0.95
N ASP A 94 11.29 9.34 -0.20
CA ASP A 94 11.99 8.13 -0.62
C ASP A 94 12.31 7.38 0.68
N GLN A 95 11.54 6.34 0.98
CA GLN A 95 11.66 5.67 2.25
C GLN A 95 11.18 4.23 2.16
N PHE A 96 11.49 3.44 3.19
CA PHE A 96 10.93 2.12 3.33
C PHE A 96 9.86 2.18 4.41
N VAL A 97 8.74 1.50 4.16
CA VAL A 97 7.66 1.39 5.14
C VAL A 97 7.18 -0.05 5.13
N GLU A 98 6.37 -0.42 6.10
CA GLU A 98 5.71 -1.71 6.08
C GLU A 98 4.21 -1.50 5.92
N HIS A 99 3.62 -2.28 5.04
CA HIS A 99 2.17 -2.30 4.88
C HIS A 99 1.68 -3.61 5.47
N VAL A 100 0.76 -3.53 6.43
CA VAL A 100 0.22 -4.71 7.10
C VAL A 100 -1.19 -4.92 6.58
N TYR A 101 -1.42 -6.06 5.95
CA TYR A 101 -2.70 -6.34 5.31
C TYR A 101 -3.50 -7.36 6.07
N THR A 102 -4.79 -7.11 6.20
CA THR A 102 -5.75 -8.10 6.65
C THR A 102 -6.51 -8.53 5.40
N ILE A 103 -6.45 -9.82 5.09
CA ILE A 103 -7.09 -10.36 3.89
C ILE A 103 -8.19 -11.31 4.33
N ARG A 104 -9.39 -11.13 3.79
CA ARG A 104 -10.54 -11.96 4.11
C ARG A 104 -11.19 -12.41 2.82
N ASP A 105 -11.45 -13.71 2.72
CA ASP A 105 -12.09 -14.29 1.54
C ASP A 105 -11.37 -13.95 0.24
N GLY A 106 -10.03 -13.92 0.30
CA GLY A 106 -9.22 -13.66 -0.88
C GLY A 106 -9.19 -12.21 -1.33
N ARG A 107 -9.67 -11.28 -0.49
CA ARG A 107 -9.68 -9.86 -0.80
C ARG A 107 -9.09 -9.05 0.33
N ILE A 108 -8.52 -7.91 -0.02
CA ILE A 108 -7.92 -7.00 0.96
C ILE A 108 -9.03 -6.33 1.75
N GLU A 109 -9.06 -6.54 3.06
CA GLU A 109 -10.07 -5.93 3.92
C GLU A 109 -9.54 -4.70 4.63
N ARG A 110 -8.24 -4.69 4.96
CA ARG A 110 -7.67 -3.57 5.70
C ARG A 110 -6.18 -3.48 5.43
N MET A 111 -5.67 -2.28 5.43
CA MET A 111 -4.23 -2.06 5.36
C MET A 111 -3.84 -1.04 6.41
N ASP A 112 -2.74 -1.30 7.09
CA ASP A 112 -2.16 -0.37 8.05
C ASP A 112 -0.72 -0.11 7.65
N ILE A 113 -0.27 1.12 7.81
CA ILE A 113 1.10 1.48 7.52
C ILE A 113 1.84 1.61 8.84
N ARG A 114 3.06 1.05 8.89
CA ARG A 114 3.91 1.26 10.06
C ARG A 114 5.33 1.49 9.60
N GLU A 115 6.14 2.05 10.46
CA GLU A 115 7.52 2.30 10.13
C GLU A 115 8.25 1.01 9.88
N ALA A 116 9.09 1.01 8.86
CA ALA A 116 9.89 -0.15 8.59
C ALA A 116 10.97 -0.22 9.64
N ASN A 117 11.07 -1.40 10.23
CA ASN A 117 11.99 -1.60 11.29
C ASN A 117 13.40 -1.73 10.85
N THR A 118 13.69 -1.34 9.68
CA THR A 118 15.00 -1.49 9.21
C THR A 118 15.85 -0.53 9.76
N ASN A 119 15.28 0.47 10.26
CA ASN A 119 16.14 1.41 10.77
C ASN A 119 16.93 0.90 11.83
N GLN A 120 16.48 -0.08 12.43
CA GLN A 120 17.25 -0.61 13.43
C GLN A 120 18.45 -1.12 12.87
N ALA A 121 18.33 -1.63 11.82
CA ALA A 121 19.47 -2.18 11.25
C ALA A 121 20.32 -1.10 10.95
N SER A 122 19.76 -0.17 10.55
CA SER A 122 20.58 0.79 10.16
C SER A 122 21.06 1.36 11.27
N ALA A 123 20.34 1.33 12.04
CA ALA A 123 20.74 1.93 13.05
C ALA A 123 21.86 1.37 13.29
N GLY A 124 21.72 0.53 13.22
CA GLY A 124 22.71 0.11 13.51
C GLY A 124 23.56 0.86 12.88
N THR A 125 23.34 1.30 12.43
CA THR A 125 24.11 1.88 12.02
C THR A 125 24.44 2.59 12.50
N ALA A 126 24.33 2.69 12.84
CA ALA A 126 24.86 3.26 13.11
C ALA A 126 25.03 3.14 13.47
#